data_91c56c4ca57080f3ad9d0d89ab70150e
#
_entry.id   91c56c4ca57080f3ad9d0d89ab70150e
#
_cell.length_a   1.000
_cell.length_b   1.000
_cell.length_c   1.000
_cell.angle_alpha   90.00
_cell.angle_beta   90.00
_cell.angle_gamma   90.00
#
_symmetry.space_group_name_H-M   'P 1'
#
loop_
_entity.id
_entity.type
_entity.pdbx_description
1 polymer ?
#
loop_
_entity_poly.entity_id
_entity_poly.type
_entity_poly.pdbx_seq_one_letter_code
_entity_poly.pdbx_strand_id
1 'polypeptide(L)'
;MRLDELPKSARIEDRRGVTVARGGIGIGTVVVLGLIGWALGIDPRLLIGGAEMMSRSGGPQQQADAGSTTSTGSPSDTMGQFVSAVLGSTEAVWTDYFAQAGQTYKPPTLVMFSGATQSGCGFAQKAMGPFYCPIDQKVYLDTSFFQDLERRFGACNVGSKTCQFSQAYVIAHEIGHHVQNLLGVLPKVQQAQRAMDQTEANSLQVRVELQADCFAGVWANRGQAKWDFIEPGDVDSALQTASAIGDDRLQRRSQGYVVPDSFTHGSSAQRTRWFTTGLKSGTVASCDTFRNEQL
;
A
#
# COMPACT_ATOMS: atom_id res chain seq x y z
N MET A 1 5.20 -12.23 -15.34
CA MET A 1 5.13 -10.93 -16.08
C MET A 1 6.46 -10.62 -16.75
N ARG A 2 6.46 -9.89 -17.86
CA ARG A 2 7.65 -9.45 -18.60
C ARG A 2 8.08 -8.06 -18.13
N LEU A 3 9.17 -7.99 -17.38
CA LEU A 3 9.66 -6.73 -16.80
C LEU A 3 10.48 -5.90 -17.80
N ASP A 4 11.11 -6.57 -18.77
CA ASP A 4 12.02 -5.92 -19.73
C ASP A 4 11.30 -4.97 -20.68
N GLU A 5 10.00 -5.16 -20.86
CA GLU A 5 9.14 -4.30 -21.68
C GLU A 5 8.68 -3.02 -20.95
N LEU A 6 8.84 -2.97 -19.62
CA LEU A 6 8.33 -1.87 -18.82
C LEU A 6 9.32 -0.72 -18.71
N PRO A 7 8.86 0.54 -18.75
CA PRO A 7 9.70 1.70 -18.46
C PRO A 7 10.18 1.66 -17.01
N LYS A 8 11.36 2.22 -16.74
CA LYS A 8 11.94 2.27 -15.41
C LYS A 8 11.83 3.65 -14.80
N SER A 9 11.50 3.71 -13.50
CA SER A 9 11.48 4.94 -12.71
C SER A 9 12.77 5.10 -11.92
N ALA A 10 13.27 6.33 -11.84
CA ALA A 10 14.33 6.73 -10.93
C ALA A 10 13.79 7.37 -9.62
N ARG A 11 12.46 7.41 -9.42
CA ARG A 11 11.83 8.01 -8.24
C ARG A 11 11.80 7.04 -7.06
N ILE A 12 12.95 6.46 -6.74
CA ILE A 12 13.12 5.51 -5.64
C ILE A 12 14.11 6.08 -4.65
N GLU A 13 13.74 6.08 -3.38
CA GLU A 13 14.63 6.27 -2.25
C GLU A 13 14.91 4.90 -1.63
N ASP A 14 16.14 4.42 -1.75
CA ASP A 14 16.54 3.16 -1.13
C ASP A 14 17.13 3.42 0.26
N ARG A 15 16.38 3.00 1.28
CA ARG A 15 16.74 3.08 2.70
C ARG A 15 16.96 1.71 3.33
N ARG A 16 17.11 0.64 2.55
CA ARG A 16 17.23 -0.73 3.07
C ARG A 16 18.50 -0.95 3.92
N GLY A 17 19.55 -0.17 3.71
CA GLY A 17 20.77 -0.20 4.52
C GLY A 17 20.76 0.74 5.73
N VAL A 18 19.67 1.49 5.93
CA VAL A 18 19.56 2.49 6.98
C VAL A 18 19.05 1.84 8.26
N THR A 19 19.89 1.75 9.29
CA THR A 19 19.48 1.36 10.63
C THR A 19 18.89 2.57 11.34
N VAL A 20 17.57 2.60 11.50
CA VAL A 20 16.92 3.59 12.36
C VAL A 20 17.24 3.21 13.81
N ALA A 21 18.07 3.99 14.49
CA ALA A 21 18.31 3.82 15.91
C ALA A 21 16.96 3.89 16.65
N ARG A 22 16.58 2.81 17.33
CA ARG A 22 15.38 2.74 18.16
C ARG A 22 15.55 3.72 19.34
N GLY A 23 15.13 4.95 19.18
CA GLY A 23 14.85 5.86 20.28
C GLY A 23 13.61 5.36 21.03
N GLY A 24 13.82 4.55 22.02
CA GLY A 24 13.15 4.62 23.31
C GLY A 24 11.72 4.17 23.51
N ILE A 25 11.02 3.42 22.64
CA ILE A 25 9.81 2.69 23.09
C ILE A 25 10.08 1.20 22.90
N GLY A 26 10.17 0.45 24.00
CA GLY A 26 10.44 -0.98 23.99
C GLY A 26 9.35 -1.76 23.25
N ILE A 27 9.70 -2.84 22.57
CA ILE A 27 8.77 -3.74 21.84
C ILE A 27 7.55 -4.12 22.71
N GLY A 28 7.74 -4.28 24.01
CA GLY A 28 6.66 -4.53 24.97
C GLY A 28 5.62 -3.40 25.07
N THR A 29 6.05 -2.15 25.00
CA THR A 29 5.14 -1.00 25.06
C THR A 29 4.30 -0.86 23.79
N VAL A 30 4.89 -1.13 22.63
CA VAL A 30 4.17 -1.10 21.34
C VAL A 30 3.12 -2.20 21.28
N VAL A 31 3.45 -3.42 21.75
CA VAL A 31 2.50 -4.54 21.83
C VAL A 31 1.37 -4.24 22.81
N VAL A 32 1.68 -3.67 23.98
CA VAL A 32 0.67 -3.29 24.98
C VAL A 32 -0.24 -2.17 24.46
N LEU A 33 0.33 -1.13 23.83
CA LEU A 33 -0.47 -0.03 23.23
C LEU A 33 -1.30 -0.53 22.05
N GLY A 34 -0.78 -1.43 21.22
CA GLY A 34 -1.53 -2.08 20.15
C GLY A 34 -2.71 -2.92 20.65
N LEU A 35 -2.51 -3.68 21.72
CA LEU A 35 -3.57 -4.47 22.38
C LEU A 35 -4.61 -3.59 23.07
N ILE A 36 -4.19 -2.50 23.70
CA ILE A 36 -5.11 -1.53 24.34
C ILE A 36 -5.90 -0.79 23.27
N GLY A 37 -5.28 -0.36 22.18
CA GLY A 37 -5.96 0.27 21.04
C GLY A 37 -7.01 -0.65 20.47
N TRP A 38 -6.64 -1.90 20.24
CA TRP A 38 -7.56 -2.92 19.75
C TRP A 38 -8.74 -3.19 20.71
N ALA A 39 -8.48 -3.27 22.02
CA ALA A 39 -9.51 -3.52 23.05
C ALA A 39 -10.47 -2.31 23.26
N LEU A 40 -10.01 -1.08 22.98
CA LEU A 40 -10.77 0.14 23.15
C LEU A 40 -11.36 0.69 21.84
N GLY A 41 -11.16 -0.01 20.70
CA GLY A 41 -11.63 0.45 19.38
C GLY A 41 -10.93 1.72 18.88
N ILE A 42 -9.77 2.04 19.44
CA ILE A 42 -8.95 3.20 19.05
C ILE A 42 -7.93 2.71 18.00
N ASP A 43 -7.81 3.43 16.88
CA ASP A 43 -6.77 3.12 15.89
C ASP A 43 -5.39 3.06 16.56
N PRO A 44 -4.69 1.92 16.51
CA PRO A 44 -3.36 1.76 17.12
C PRO A 44 -2.36 2.83 16.68
N ARG A 45 -2.57 3.42 15.49
CA ARG A 45 -1.73 4.49 14.92
C ARG A 45 -1.83 5.80 15.72
N LEU A 46 -2.99 6.10 16.28
CA LEU A 46 -3.20 7.29 17.13
C LEU A 46 -2.52 7.14 18.50
N LEU A 47 -2.50 5.93 19.06
CA LEU A 47 -1.84 5.66 20.34
C LEU A 47 -0.32 5.63 20.20
N ILE A 48 0.21 5.11 19.10
CA ILE A 48 1.65 5.10 18.83
C ILE A 48 2.15 6.52 18.54
N GLY A 49 1.44 7.31 17.75
CA GLY A 49 1.76 8.70 17.47
C GLY A 49 1.69 9.61 18.70
N GLY A 50 0.72 9.40 19.61
CA GLY A 50 0.59 10.10 20.87
C GLY A 50 1.73 9.80 21.85
N ALA A 51 2.16 8.55 21.94
CA ALA A 51 3.28 8.14 22.79
C ALA A 51 4.63 8.69 22.29
N GLU A 52 4.82 8.83 20.98
CA GLU A 52 6.00 9.47 20.39
C GLU A 52 6.05 10.98 20.69
N MET A 53 4.90 11.66 20.69
CA MET A 53 4.82 13.07 21.01
C MET A 53 5.21 13.34 22.47
N MET A 54 4.86 12.46 23.40
CA MET A 54 5.25 12.56 24.80
C MET A 54 6.74 12.24 25.05
N SER A 55 7.35 11.37 24.24
CA SER A 55 8.78 11.04 24.41
C SER A 55 9.72 12.13 23.87
N ARG A 56 9.24 13.06 23.05
CA ARG A 56 10.02 14.19 22.51
C ARG A 56 10.17 15.39 23.44
N SER A 57 9.46 15.42 24.56
CA SER A 57 9.48 16.57 25.48
C SER A 57 10.57 16.53 26.59
N GLY A 58 11.51 15.58 26.55
CA GLY A 58 12.51 15.50 27.62
C GLY A 58 13.84 14.89 27.18
N GLY A 59 14.81 15.72 26.83
CA GLY A 59 16.23 15.34 26.81
C GLY A 59 17.04 15.86 25.60
N PRO A 60 18.34 16.19 25.78
CA PRO A 60 19.17 16.73 24.71
C PRO A 60 19.47 15.68 23.64
N GLN A 61 19.21 16.03 22.38
CA GLN A 61 19.54 15.24 21.19
C GLN A 61 21.06 15.07 21.09
N GLN A 62 21.55 13.86 21.33
CA GLN A 62 22.84 13.43 20.78
C GLN A 62 22.60 13.03 19.32
N GLN A 63 23.12 13.84 18.42
CA GLN A 63 23.30 13.48 17.01
C GLN A 63 24.25 12.27 16.94
N ALA A 64 23.68 11.10 16.69
CA ALA A 64 24.46 9.97 16.24
C ALA A 64 24.56 10.05 14.70
N ASP A 65 25.66 10.60 14.21
CA ASP A 65 26.15 10.40 12.84
C ASP A 65 26.52 8.92 12.68
N ALA A 66 25.54 8.08 12.40
CA ALA A 66 25.79 6.76 11.85
C ALA A 66 25.63 6.90 10.33
N GLY A 67 26.71 6.76 9.59
CA GLY A 67 26.82 6.86 8.13
C GLY A 67 25.85 5.91 7.42
N SER A 68 24.64 6.35 7.26
CA SER A 68 23.56 5.65 6.63
C SER A 68 23.25 6.34 5.31
N THR A 69 23.75 5.75 4.21
CA THR A 69 23.57 6.30 2.87
C THR A 69 22.19 5.94 2.36
N THR A 70 21.25 6.91 2.40
CA THR A 70 20.08 6.86 1.55
C THR A 70 20.55 7.05 0.10
N SER A 71 20.33 6.08 -0.77
CA SER A 71 20.56 6.23 -2.20
C SER A 71 19.27 6.61 -2.92
N THR A 72 19.37 7.54 -3.87
CA THR A 72 18.26 7.94 -4.74
C THR A 72 18.53 7.44 -6.16
N GLY A 73 17.49 6.99 -6.85
CA GLY A 73 17.55 6.44 -8.19
C GLY A 73 17.15 4.98 -8.26
N SER A 74 17.28 4.35 -9.43
CA SER A 74 16.98 2.91 -9.59
C SER A 74 18.07 2.06 -8.95
N PRO A 75 17.75 1.29 -7.87
CA PRO A 75 18.73 0.33 -7.33
C PRO A 75 19.07 -0.74 -8.36
N SER A 76 20.31 -1.23 -8.34
CA SER A 76 20.83 -2.18 -9.34
C SER A 76 20.50 -3.65 -9.04
N ASP A 77 20.08 -3.96 -7.82
CA ASP A 77 19.71 -5.32 -7.43
C ASP A 77 18.35 -5.74 -8.04
N THR A 78 18.10 -7.05 -8.09
CA THR A 78 16.90 -7.63 -8.71
C THR A 78 15.59 -7.03 -8.17
N MET A 79 15.49 -6.82 -6.85
CA MET A 79 14.29 -6.23 -6.23
C MET A 79 14.14 -4.75 -6.63
N GLY A 80 15.23 -3.99 -6.61
CA GLY A 80 15.23 -2.60 -7.03
C GLY A 80 14.86 -2.42 -8.50
N GLN A 81 15.36 -3.28 -9.38
CA GLN A 81 15.00 -3.28 -10.80
C GLN A 81 13.53 -3.65 -11.02
N PHE A 82 12.99 -4.62 -10.27
CA PHE A 82 11.57 -4.96 -10.28
C PHE A 82 10.71 -3.77 -9.85
N VAL A 83 11.00 -3.17 -8.69
CA VAL A 83 10.24 -2.01 -8.18
C VAL A 83 10.33 -0.84 -9.16
N SER A 84 11.50 -0.59 -9.74
CA SER A 84 11.70 0.46 -10.74
C SER A 84 10.84 0.27 -11.99
N ALA A 85 10.75 -0.96 -12.51
CA ALA A 85 9.94 -1.28 -13.69
C ALA A 85 8.42 -1.13 -13.38
N VAL A 86 7.96 -1.65 -12.25
CA VAL A 86 6.55 -1.51 -11.85
C VAL A 86 6.19 -0.04 -11.64
N LEU A 87 7.00 0.71 -10.87
CA LEU A 87 6.77 2.13 -10.62
C LEU A 87 6.75 2.94 -11.92
N GLY A 88 7.72 2.71 -12.82
CA GLY A 88 7.78 3.39 -14.13
C GLY A 88 6.56 3.10 -15.00
N SER A 89 6.06 1.86 -14.99
CA SER A 89 4.83 1.50 -15.71
C SER A 89 3.59 2.20 -15.13
N THR A 90 3.48 2.33 -13.80
CA THR A 90 2.39 3.08 -13.17
C THR A 90 2.48 4.56 -13.51
N GLU A 91 3.68 5.16 -13.47
CA GLU A 91 3.90 6.55 -13.87
C GLU A 91 3.44 6.83 -15.29
N ALA A 92 3.80 5.97 -16.24
CA ALA A 92 3.41 6.14 -17.63
C ALA A 92 1.88 6.01 -17.84
N VAL A 93 1.24 5.01 -17.23
CA VAL A 93 -0.22 4.81 -17.32
C VAL A 93 -0.98 6.02 -16.75
N TRP A 94 -0.59 6.47 -15.56
CA TRP A 94 -1.29 7.58 -14.90
C TRP A 94 -0.98 8.94 -15.53
N THR A 95 0.23 9.13 -16.10
CA THR A 95 0.55 10.31 -16.90
C THR A 95 -0.38 10.42 -18.10
N ASP A 96 -0.57 9.32 -18.84
CA ASP A 96 -1.49 9.30 -19.99
C ASP A 96 -2.94 9.58 -19.55
N TYR A 97 -3.38 9.00 -18.42
CA TYR A 97 -4.73 9.21 -17.90
C TYR A 97 -4.98 10.69 -17.55
N PHE A 98 -4.09 11.31 -16.78
CA PHE A 98 -4.24 12.71 -16.36
C PHE A 98 -4.13 13.66 -17.55
N ALA A 99 -3.24 13.39 -18.51
CA ALA A 99 -3.12 14.18 -19.74
C ALA A 99 -4.42 14.14 -20.57
N GLN A 100 -5.09 12.98 -20.69
CA GLN A 100 -6.40 12.86 -21.33
C GLN A 100 -7.49 13.70 -20.65
N ALA A 101 -7.37 13.95 -19.36
CA ALA A 101 -8.25 14.82 -18.58
C ALA A 101 -7.78 16.30 -18.57
N GLY A 102 -6.75 16.67 -19.35
CA GLY A 102 -6.19 18.03 -19.37
C GLY A 102 -5.42 18.40 -18.08
N GLN A 103 -4.99 17.40 -17.30
CA GLN A 103 -4.30 17.57 -16.03
C GLN A 103 -2.86 17.04 -16.10
N THR A 104 -2.01 17.49 -15.18
CA THR A 104 -0.64 16.99 -15.05
C THR A 104 -0.56 16.01 -13.90
N TYR A 105 -0.10 14.78 -14.18
CA TYR A 105 0.22 13.80 -13.15
C TYR A 105 1.49 14.21 -12.40
N LYS A 106 1.47 14.10 -11.09
CA LYS A 106 2.63 14.30 -10.21
C LYS A 106 3.01 12.94 -9.61
N PRO A 107 3.99 12.22 -10.16
CA PRO A 107 4.34 10.90 -9.67
C PRO A 107 4.84 10.93 -8.22
N PRO A 108 4.51 9.94 -7.38
CA PRO A 108 5.05 9.83 -6.04
C PRO A 108 6.49 9.32 -6.05
N THR A 109 7.21 9.48 -4.95
CA THR A 109 8.45 8.76 -4.68
C THR A 109 8.12 7.46 -3.94
N LEU A 110 8.77 6.35 -4.31
CA LEU A 110 8.68 5.10 -3.57
C LEU A 110 9.93 4.94 -2.68
N VAL A 111 9.69 4.73 -1.39
CA VAL A 111 10.72 4.49 -0.38
C VAL A 111 10.82 2.99 -0.11
N MET A 112 11.92 2.37 -0.50
CA MET A 112 12.25 1.00 -0.13
C MET A 112 12.97 1.00 1.22
N PHE A 113 12.52 0.17 2.16
CA PHE A 113 13.18 0.06 3.46
C PHE A 113 13.18 -1.38 3.98
N SER A 114 13.86 -1.63 5.08
CA SER A 114 13.88 -2.92 5.78
C SER A 114 13.62 -2.72 7.27
N GLY A 115 12.56 -3.33 7.77
CA GLY A 115 12.19 -3.35 9.18
C GLY A 115 11.47 -2.10 9.66
N ALA A 116 12.10 -0.92 9.56
CA ALA A 116 11.49 0.34 10.01
C ALA A 116 12.07 1.56 9.29
N THR A 117 11.24 2.60 9.13
CA THR A 117 11.65 3.90 8.59
C THR A 117 10.76 5.03 9.13
N GLN A 118 11.16 6.30 8.93
CA GLN A 118 10.32 7.47 9.19
C GLN A 118 9.57 7.87 7.93
N SER A 119 8.28 8.21 8.08
CA SER A 119 7.43 8.78 7.03
C SER A 119 6.81 10.09 7.50
N GLY A 120 6.24 10.86 6.58
CA GLY A 120 5.43 12.03 6.92
C GLY A 120 4.20 11.70 7.77
N CYS A 121 3.73 10.44 7.70
CA CYS A 121 2.59 9.93 8.47
C CYS A 121 2.99 9.26 9.80
N GLY A 122 4.25 9.35 10.21
CA GLY A 122 4.79 8.76 11.44
C GLY A 122 5.77 7.62 11.18
N PHE A 123 6.06 6.88 12.25
CA PHE A 123 7.01 5.77 12.22
C PHE A 123 6.42 4.54 11.53
N ALA A 124 7.06 4.11 10.44
CA ALA A 124 6.66 2.95 9.66
C ALA A 124 7.42 1.70 10.11
N GLN A 125 6.72 0.59 10.28
CA GLN A 125 7.27 -0.71 10.67
C GLN A 125 6.83 -1.80 9.70
N LYS A 126 7.63 -2.86 9.59
CA LYS A 126 7.33 -4.05 8.78
C LYS A 126 5.90 -4.58 8.98
N ALA A 127 5.40 -4.60 10.23
CA ALA A 127 4.08 -5.12 10.56
C ALA A 127 2.90 -4.35 9.92
N MET A 128 3.14 -3.12 9.45
CA MET A 128 2.12 -2.30 8.78
C MET A 128 1.90 -2.68 7.31
N GLY A 129 2.82 -3.47 6.72
CA GLY A 129 2.83 -3.72 5.29
C GLY A 129 3.25 -2.49 4.46
N PRO A 130 3.15 -2.55 3.14
CA PRO A 130 3.26 -1.39 2.26
C PRO A 130 2.15 -0.38 2.55
N PHE A 131 2.41 0.91 2.34
CA PHE A 131 1.39 1.95 2.49
C PHE A 131 1.75 3.23 1.72
N TYR A 132 0.73 3.98 1.38
CA TYR A 132 0.84 5.35 0.88
C TYR A 132 0.65 6.37 2.01
N CYS A 133 1.52 7.36 2.10
CA CYS A 133 1.37 8.48 3.03
C CYS A 133 0.92 9.75 2.27
N PRO A 134 -0.30 10.25 2.53
CA PRO A 134 -0.80 11.44 1.82
C PRO A 134 -0.12 12.74 2.25
N ILE A 135 0.53 12.78 3.42
CA ILE A 135 1.19 13.98 3.93
C ILE A 135 2.47 14.30 3.15
N ASP A 136 3.31 13.32 2.89
CA ASP A 136 4.55 13.48 2.12
C ASP A 136 4.44 12.96 0.67
N GLN A 137 3.29 12.40 0.31
CA GLN A 137 2.96 11.87 -1.02
C GLN A 137 3.96 10.80 -1.48
N LYS A 138 4.38 9.92 -0.55
CA LYS A 138 5.30 8.82 -0.81
C LYS A 138 4.64 7.47 -0.58
N VAL A 139 5.06 6.47 -1.36
CA VAL A 139 4.76 5.06 -1.13
C VAL A 139 5.90 4.46 -0.32
N TYR A 140 5.59 3.71 0.72
CA TYR A 140 6.54 3.04 1.59
C TYR A 140 6.42 1.53 1.43
N LEU A 141 7.52 0.87 1.12
CA LEU A 141 7.60 -0.55 0.84
C LEU A 141 8.71 -1.21 1.67
N ASP A 142 8.33 -1.97 2.71
CA ASP A 142 9.26 -2.93 3.30
C ASP A 142 9.40 -4.13 2.37
N THR A 143 10.57 -4.30 1.78
CA THR A 143 10.81 -5.37 0.80
C THR A 143 10.66 -6.78 1.38
N SER A 144 10.77 -6.94 2.71
CA SER A 144 10.52 -8.22 3.37
C SER A 144 9.02 -8.61 3.39
N PHE A 145 8.11 -7.66 3.15
CA PHE A 145 6.67 -7.93 3.03
C PHE A 145 6.37 -8.91 1.89
N PHE A 146 7.11 -8.85 0.79
CA PHE A 146 6.91 -9.76 -0.33
C PHE A 146 7.20 -11.23 0.05
N GLN A 147 8.16 -11.47 0.95
CA GLN A 147 8.38 -12.81 1.49
C GLN A 147 7.23 -13.26 2.40
N ASP A 148 6.64 -12.34 3.17
CA ASP A 148 5.46 -12.63 3.98
C ASP A 148 4.23 -12.90 3.09
N LEU A 149 4.07 -12.16 1.98
CA LEU A 149 3.01 -12.37 1.00
C LEU A 149 3.01 -13.81 0.47
N GLU A 150 4.19 -14.31 0.12
CA GLU A 150 4.37 -15.69 -0.36
C GLU A 150 4.17 -16.72 0.76
N ARG A 151 4.91 -16.57 1.87
CA ARG A 151 5.05 -17.61 2.90
C ARG A 151 3.91 -17.63 3.91
N ARG A 152 3.43 -16.46 4.32
CA ARG A 152 2.45 -16.33 5.40
C ARG A 152 1.03 -16.27 4.88
N PHE A 153 0.80 -15.55 3.78
CA PHE A 153 -0.54 -15.35 3.25
C PHE A 153 -0.92 -16.41 2.21
N GLY A 154 0.06 -17.16 1.66
CA GLY A 154 -0.18 -18.15 0.61
C GLY A 154 -0.79 -17.51 -0.64
N ALA A 155 -0.42 -16.25 -0.87
CA ALA A 155 -0.99 -15.43 -1.92
C ALA A 155 -0.50 -15.86 -3.33
N CYS A 156 0.66 -16.51 -3.37
CA CYS A 156 1.24 -17.05 -4.59
C CYS A 156 2.20 -18.21 -4.26
N ASN A 157 2.58 -19.00 -5.25
CA ASN A 157 3.55 -20.07 -5.06
C ASN A 157 4.96 -19.51 -4.91
N VAL A 158 5.63 -19.84 -3.80
CA VAL A 158 6.99 -19.38 -3.49
C VAL A 158 7.93 -19.62 -4.67
N GLY A 159 8.62 -18.55 -5.10
CA GLY A 159 9.59 -18.61 -6.18
C GLY A 159 9.01 -18.69 -7.60
N SER A 160 7.69 -18.66 -7.77
CA SER A 160 7.07 -18.63 -9.10
C SER A 160 7.20 -17.25 -9.76
N LYS A 161 7.35 -17.21 -11.09
CA LYS A 161 7.33 -15.96 -11.86
C LYS A 161 6.01 -15.20 -11.72
N THR A 162 4.89 -15.92 -11.53
CA THR A 162 3.56 -15.33 -11.35
C THR A 162 3.45 -14.51 -10.05
N CYS A 163 4.27 -14.82 -9.03
CA CYS A 163 4.35 -14.06 -7.79
C CYS A 163 4.82 -12.61 -8.01
N GLN A 164 5.60 -12.34 -9.05
CA GLN A 164 5.99 -10.98 -9.39
C GLN A 164 4.79 -10.09 -9.72
N PHE A 165 3.79 -10.61 -10.41
CA PHE A 165 2.58 -9.83 -10.71
C PHE A 165 1.73 -9.56 -9.46
N SER A 166 1.70 -10.49 -8.51
CA SER A 166 1.11 -10.27 -7.18
C SER A 166 1.79 -9.13 -6.41
N GLN A 167 3.12 -9.10 -6.46
CA GLN A 167 3.90 -8.01 -5.85
C GLN A 167 3.68 -6.68 -6.58
N ALA A 168 3.58 -6.72 -7.92
CA ALA A 168 3.27 -5.55 -8.75
C ALA A 168 1.86 -5.00 -8.46
N TYR A 169 0.86 -5.89 -8.26
CA TYR A 169 -0.48 -5.50 -7.83
C TYR A 169 -0.46 -4.70 -6.52
N VAL A 170 0.32 -5.13 -5.52
CA VAL A 170 0.43 -4.40 -4.24
C VAL A 170 1.01 -3.01 -4.47
N ILE A 171 2.09 -2.87 -5.24
CA ILE A 171 2.66 -1.55 -5.56
C ILE A 171 1.63 -0.68 -6.30
N ALA A 172 0.93 -1.24 -7.28
CA ALA A 172 -0.08 -0.52 -8.05
C ALA A 172 -1.29 -0.10 -7.19
N HIS A 173 -1.65 -0.86 -6.15
CA HIS A 173 -2.65 -0.52 -5.16
C HIS A 173 -2.23 0.71 -4.35
N GLU A 174 -0.99 0.76 -3.85
CA GLU A 174 -0.47 1.94 -3.12
C GLU A 174 -0.39 3.19 -4.02
N ILE A 175 -0.04 3.00 -5.31
CA ILE A 175 -0.15 4.07 -6.31
C ILE A 175 -1.62 4.47 -6.53
N GLY A 176 -2.57 3.55 -6.44
CA GLY A 176 -4.00 3.83 -6.44
C GLY A 176 -4.41 4.83 -5.35
N HIS A 177 -3.90 4.70 -4.13
CA HIS A 177 -4.09 5.67 -3.07
C HIS A 177 -3.48 7.05 -3.39
N HIS A 178 -2.32 7.07 -4.04
CA HIS A 178 -1.75 8.33 -4.52
C HIS A 178 -2.65 9.01 -5.56
N VAL A 179 -3.18 8.25 -6.51
CA VAL A 179 -4.15 8.75 -7.50
C VAL A 179 -5.42 9.27 -6.83
N GLN A 180 -5.96 8.57 -5.84
CA GLN A 180 -7.10 9.03 -5.03
C GLN A 180 -6.80 10.36 -4.34
N ASN A 181 -5.59 10.52 -3.82
CA ASN A 181 -5.17 11.79 -3.20
C ASN A 181 -5.16 12.93 -4.22
N LEU A 182 -4.58 12.71 -5.41
CA LEU A 182 -4.57 13.71 -6.49
C LEU A 182 -5.97 14.06 -7.01
N LEU A 183 -6.88 13.09 -7.05
CA LEU A 183 -8.29 13.28 -7.43
C LEU A 183 -9.13 13.91 -6.31
N GLY A 184 -8.56 14.16 -5.13
CA GLY A 184 -9.23 14.76 -3.98
C GLY A 184 -10.17 13.81 -3.24
N VAL A 185 -10.10 12.50 -3.49
CA VAL A 185 -10.91 11.47 -2.81
C VAL A 185 -10.48 11.35 -1.34
N LEU A 186 -9.18 11.12 -1.08
CA LEU A 186 -8.67 10.92 0.29
C LEU A 186 -8.97 12.10 1.22
N PRO A 187 -8.72 13.37 0.84
CA PRO A 187 -9.07 14.51 1.69
C PRO A 187 -10.55 14.58 2.05
N LYS A 188 -11.45 14.29 1.08
CA LYS A 188 -12.91 14.29 1.30
C LYS A 188 -13.32 13.17 2.25
N VAL A 189 -12.78 11.97 2.07
CA VAL A 189 -13.04 10.82 2.95
C VAL A 189 -12.58 11.12 4.37
N GLN A 190 -11.34 11.60 4.56
CA GLN A 190 -10.81 11.95 5.87
C GLN A 190 -11.65 13.03 6.58
N GLN A 191 -12.16 14.00 5.82
CA GLN A 191 -13.05 15.02 6.38
C GLN A 191 -14.39 14.40 6.82
N ALA A 192 -14.99 13.52 6.02
CA ALA A 192 -16.24 12.86 6.34
C ALA A 192 -16.12 11.95 7.57
N GLN A 193 -15.05 11.14 7.65
CA GLN A 193 -14.80 10.22 8.76
C GLN A 193 -14.71 10.90 10.14
N ARG A 194 -14.33 12.19 10.19
CA ARG A 194 -14.25 12.94 11.47
C ARG A 194 -15.59 13.10 12.17
N ALA A 195 -16.70 13.01 11.44
CA ALA A 195 -18.07 13.20 11.96
C ALA A 195 -18.85 11.87 12.05
N MET A 196 -18.23 10.74 11.73
CA MET A 196 -18.83 9.42 11.68
C MET A 196 -18.48 8.60 12.93
N ASP A 197 -19.35 7.63 13.26
CA ASP A 197 -18.96 6.57 14.18
C ASP A 197 -17.93 5.62 13.53
N GLN A 198 -17.37 4.70 14.35
CA GLN A 198 -16.30 3.82 13.89
C GLN A 198 -16.76 2.86 12.78
N THR A 199 -17.98 2.35 12.83
CA THR A 199 -18.53 1.42 11.83
C THR A 199 -18.73 2.13 10.50
N GLU A 200 -19.31 3.32 10.52
CA GLU A 200 -19.50 4.16 9.34
C GLU A 200 -18.14 4.56 8.73
N ALA A 201 -17.17 4.98 9.57
CA ALA A 201 -15.83 5.33 9.15
C ALA A 201 -15.10 4.13 8.50
N ASN A 202 -15.22 2.93 9.08
CA ASN A 202 -14.68 1.69 8.53
C ASN A 202 -15.32 1.37 7.17
N SER A 203 -16.65 1.47 7.05
CA SER A 203 -17.37 1.24 5.79
C SER A 203 -16.89 2.20 4.69
N LEU A 204 -16.68 3.47 5.04
CA LEU A 204 -16.14 4.45 4.11
C LEU A 204 -14.68 4.15 3.72
N GLN A 205 -13.87 3.68 4.67
CA GLN A 205 -12.50 3.23 4.39
C GLN A 205 -12.47 2.03 3.43
N VAL A 206 -13.33 1.04 3.61
CA VAL A 206 -13.46 -0.09 2.68
C VAL A 206 -13.69 0.40 1.25
N ARG A 207 -14.51 1.44 1.02
CA ARG A 207 -14.72 2.02 -0.31
C ARG A 207 -13.44 2.61 -0.91
N VAL A 208 -12.60 3.25 -0.09
CA VAL A 208 -11.28 3.75 -0.49
C VAL A 208 -10.38 2.60 -0.96
N GLU A 209 -10.29 1.55 -0.17
CA GLU A 209 -9.44 0.38 -0.47
C GLU A 209 -9.87 -0.34 -1.76
N LEU A 210 -11.17 -0.56 -1.90
CA LEU A 210 -11.72 -1.22 -3.10
C LEU A 210 -11.55 -0.37 -4.36
N GLN A 211 -11.58 0.95 -4.25
CA GLN A 211 -11.24 1.84 -5.36
C GLN A 211 -9.76 1.75 -5.72
N ALA A 212 -8.85 1.64 -4.74
CA ALA A 212 -7.43 1.44 -4.99
C ALA A 212 -7.17 0.09 -5.68
N ASP A 213 -7.88 -0.99 -5.29
CA ASP A 213 -7.85 -2.26 -5.99
C ASP A 213 -8.30 -2.12 -7.46
N CYS A 214 -9.38 -1.38 -7.69
CA CYS A 214 -9.87 -1.11 -9.06
C CYS A 214 -8.83 -0.30 -9.87
N PHE A 215 -8.18 0.68 -9.29
CA PHE A 215 -7.13 1.46 -9.95
C PHE A 215 -5.90 0.61 -10.28
N ALA A 216 -5.55 -0.35 -9.43
CA ALA A 216 -4.52 -1.35 -9.77
C ALA A 216 -4.95 -2.21 -10.97
N GLY A 217 -6.23 -2.56 -11.07
CA GLY A 217 -6.80 -3.22 -12.26
C GLY A 217 -6.74 -2.35 -13.51
N VAL A 218 -7.04 -1.06 -13.41
CA VAL A 218 -6.93 -0.09 -14.53
C VAL A 218 -5.48 0.01 -15.00
N TRP A 219 -4.52 0.09 -14.09
CA TRP A 219 -3.10 0.04 -14.43
C TRP A 219 -2.74 -1.22 -15.23
N ALA A 220 -3.18 -2.39 -14.74
CA ALA A 220 -2.90 -3.66 -15.39
C ALA A 220 -3.50 -3.74 -16.82
N ASN A 221 -4.74 -3.28 -17.00
CA ASN A 221 -5.39 -3.22 -18.32
C ASN A 221 -4.63 -2.33 -19.30
N ARG A 222 -4.40 -1.08 -18.91
CA ARG A 222 -3.74 -0.07 -19.77
C ARG A 222 -2.28 -0.42 -20.04
N GLY A 223 -1.58 -0.94 -19.05
CA GLY A 223 -0.22 -1.43 -19.19
C GLY A 223 -0.15 -2.64 -20.12
N GLN A 224 -1.10 -3.59 -20.01
CA GLN A 224 -1.19 -4.73 -20.93
C GLN A 224 -1.38 -4.31 -22.38
N ALA A 225 -2.27 -3.35 -22.61
CA ALA A 225 -2.50 -2.80 -23.94
C ALA A 225 -1.27 -2.10 -24.53
N LYS A 226 -0.39 -1.56 -23.68
CA LYS A 226 0.77 -0.78 -24.09
C LYS A 226 2.05 -1.60 -24.25
N TRP A 227 2.27 -2.60 -23.39
CA TRP A 227 3.54 -3.34 -23.33
C TRP A 227 3.37 -4.86 -23.42
N ASP A 228 2.14 -5.37 -23.45
CA ASP A 228 1.86 -6.83 -23.50
C ASP A 228 2.65 -7.61 -22.43
N PHE A 229 2.68 -7.10 -21.20
CA PHE A 229 3.59 -7.54 -20.13
C PHE A 229 3.03 -8.64 -19.22
N ILE A 230 1.70 -8.86 -19.24
CA ILE A 230 1.02 -9.88 -18.42
C ILE A 230 1.13 -11.24 -19.11
N GLU A 231 1.57 -12.23 -18.38
CA GLU A 231 1.72 -13.61 -18.85
C GLU A 231 0.62 -14.52 -18.27
N PRO A 232 0.36 -15.69 -18.88
CA PRO A 232 -0.62 -16.65 -18.35
C PRO A 232 -0.37 -16.98 -16.86
N GLY A 233 -1.42 -16.89 -16.03
CA GLY A 233 -1.38 -17.15 -14.61
C GLY A 233 -1.06 -15.92 -13.74
N ASP A 234 -0.59 -14.81 -14.31
CA ASP A 234 -0.29 -13.60 -13.57
C ASP A 234 -1.54 -13.01 -12.92
N VAL A 235 -2.63 -12.87 -13.69
CA VAL A 235 -3.90 -12.34 -13.19
C VAL A 235 -4.45 -13.23 -12.07
N ASP A 236 -4.41 -14.54 -12.22
CA ASP A 236 -4.87 -15.49 -11.21
C ASP A 236 -4.07 -15.32 -9.91
N SER A 237 -2.77 -15.10 -10.01
CA SER A 237 -1.90 -14.84 -8.86
C SER A 237 -2.26 -13.53 -8.15
N ALA A 238 -2.54 -12.45 -8.88
CA ALA A 238 -3.00 -11.18 -8.30
C ALA A 238 -4.37 -11.35 -7.61
N LEU A 239 -5.31 -12.07 -8.22
CA LEU A 239 -6.62 -12.35 -7.62
C LEU A 239 -6.51 -13.20 -6.35
N GLN A 240 -5.60 -14.20 -6.34
CA GLN A 240 -5.29 -14.97 -5.13
C GLN A 240 -4.72 -14.07 -4.03
N THR A 241 -3.85 -13.13 -4.39
CA THR A 241 -3.28 -12.17 -3.46
C THR A 241 -4.35 -11.25 -2.88
N ALA A 242 -5.16 -10.59 -3.72
CA ALA A 242 -6.27 -9.75 -3.28
C ALA A 242 -7.21 -10.50 -2.33
N SER A 243 -7.50 -11.77 -2.65
CA SER A 243 -8.31 -12.65 -1.82
C SER A 243 -7.60 -13.02 -0.49
N ALA A 244 -6.30 -13.27 -0.51
CA ALA A 244 -5.55 -13.73 0.67
C ALA A 244 -5.39 -12.64 1.74
N ILE A 245 -5.41 -11.37 1.32
CA ILE A 245 -5.28 -10.20 2.20
C ILE A 245 -6.62 -9.48 2.44
N GLY A 246 -7.76 -10.11 2.12
CA GLY A 246 -9.08 -9.63 2.51
C GLY A 246 -9.31 -9.80 4.02
N ASP A 247 -10.03 -8.84 4.63
CA ASP A 247 -10.26 -8.78 6.08
C ASP A 247 -10.94 -10.06 6.62
N ASP A 248 -11.87 -10.64 5.85
CA ASP A 248 -12.55 -11.88 6.21
C ASP A 248 -11.60 -13.07 6.38
N ARG A 249 -10.57 -13.16 5.53
CA ARG A 249 -9.55 -14.21 5.62
C ARG A 249 -8.53 -13.93 6.71
N LEU A 250 -8.08 -12.67 6.81
CA LEU A 250 -7.13 -12.27 7.84
C LEU A 250 -7.71 -12.46 9.24
N GLN A 251 -8.97 -12.04 9.48
CA GLN A 251 -9.65 -12.21 10.75
C GLN A 251 -9.89 -13.68 11.07
N ARG A 252 -10.39 -14.48 10.12
CA ARG A 252 -10.58 -15.92 10.34
C ARG A 252 -9.29 -16.63 10.71
N ARG A 253 -8.17 -16.24 10.10
CA ARG A 253 -6.84 -16.82 10.39
C ARG A 253 -6.29 -16.40 11.75
N SER A 254 -6.51 -15.15 12.16
CA SER A 254 -5.95 -14.59 13.39
C SER A 254 -6.80 -14.86 14.63
N GLN A 255 -8.14 -14.84 14.52
CA GLN A 255 -9.08 -14.93 15.65
C GLN A 255 -10.18 -16.00 15.51
N GLY A 256 -10.24 -16.69 14.37
CA GLY A 256 -11.16 -17.80 14.13
C GLY A 256 -12.57 -17.42 13.67
N TYR A 257 -12.96 -16.16 13.75
CA TYR A 257 -14.27 -15.65 13.34
C TYR A 257 -14.13 -14.32 12.56
N VAL A 258 -15.22 -13.86 11.95
CA VAL A 258 -15.26 -12.68 11.09
C VAL A 258 -16.23 -11.65 11.68
N VAL A 259 -15.81 -10.39 11.71
CA VAL A 259 -16.60 -9.23 12.17
C VAL A 259 -16.65 -8.19 11.04
N PRO A 260 -17.66 -8.22 10.16
CA PRO A 260 -17.71 -7.35 8.98
C PRO A 260 -17.66 -5.85 9.29
N ASP A 261 -18.27 -5.41 10.40
CA ASP A 261 -18.29 -4.00 10.82
C ASP A 261 -16.90 -3.44 11.20
N SER A 262 -15.94 -4.33 11.41
CA SER A 262 -14.55 -3.98 11.69
C SER A 262 -13.64 -4.04 10.46
N PHE A 263 -14.18 -4.32 9.28
CA PHE A 263 -13.40 -4.34 8.05
C PHE A 263 -12.91 -2.93 7.72
N THR A 264 -11.65 -2.84 7.33
CA THR A 264 -11.02 -1.61 6.87
C THR A 264 -10.50 -1.72 5.44
N HIS A 265 -10.30 -2.94 4.92
CA HIS A 265 -9.82 -3.20 3.56
C HIS A 265 -10.85 -3.88 2.67
N GLY A 266 -11.92 -4.41 3.26
CA GLY A 266 -12.95 -5.17 2.56
C GLY A 266 -12.72 -6.67 2.53
N SER A 267 -13.74 -7.41 2.13
CA SER A 267 -13.69 -8.86 2.01
C SER A 267 -12.88 -9.32 0.80
N SER A 268 -12.41 -10.56 0.85
CA SER A 268 -11.73 -11.24 -0.27
C SER A 268 -12.52 -11.14 -1.58
N ALA A 269 -13.84 -11.31 -1.51
CA ALA A 269 -14.71 -11.26 -2.68
C ALA A 269 -14.80 -9.84 -3.25
N GLN A 270 -14.93 -8.83 -2.41
CA GLN A 270 -14.98 -7.42 -2.80
C GLN A 270 -13.68 -6.99 -3.47
N ARG A 271 -12.52 -7.27 -2.86
CA ARG A 271 -11.21 -6.93 -3.41
C ARG A 271 -10.97 -7.55 -4.78
N THR A 272 -11.26 -8.86 -4.92
CA THR A 272 -11.18 -9.58 -6.20
C THR A 272 -12.11 -8.98 -7.24
N ARG A 273 -13.35 -8.66 -6.88
CA ARG A 273 -14.34 -8.04 -7.77
C ARG A 273 -13.84 -6.70 -8.29
N TRP A 274 -13.37 -5.81 -7.43
CA TRP A 274 -12.99 -4.46 -7.83
C TRP A 274 -11.70 -4.41 -8.64
N PHE A 275 -10.69 -5.22 -8.30
CA PHE A 275 -9.53 -5.39 -9.15
C PHE A 275 -9.94 -5.89 -10.57
N THR A 276 -10.81 -6.89 -10.62
CA THR A 276 -11.33 -7.43 -11.90
C THR A 276 -12.11 -6.38 -12.69
N THR A 277 -12.89 -5.53 -12.02
CA THR A 277 -13.63 -4.43 -12.65
C THR A 277 -12.68 -3.46 -13.35
N GLY A 278 -11.62 -3.03 -12.67
CA GLY A 278 -10.59 -2.17 -13.25
C GLY A 278 -9.84 -2.85 -14.41
N LEU A 279 -9.46 -4.12 -14.22
CA LEU A 279 -8.75 -4.92 -15.22
C LEU A 279 -9.56 -5.11 -16.51
N LYS A 280 -10.88 -5.31 -16.41
CA LYS A 280 -11.75 -5.49 -17.59
C LYS A 280 -12.07 -4.19 -18.30
N SER A 281 -12.28 -3.12 -17.55
CA SER A 281 -12.76 -1.85 -18.10
C SER A 281 -11.64 -0.93 -18.58
N GLY A 282 -10.48 -0.93 -17.91
CA GLY A 282 -9.40 0.03 -18.16
C GLY A 282 -9.76 1.49 -17.92
N THR A 283 -10.88 1.78 -17.22
CA THR A 283 -11.38 3.14 -17.00
C THR A 283 -11.57 3.46 -15.53
N VAL A 284 -11.17 4.67 -15.12
CA VAL A 284 -11.36 5.16 -13.75
C VAL A 284 -12.84 5.35 -13.41
N ALA A 285 -13.68 5.67 -14.40
CA ALA A 285 -15.11 5.86 -14.21
C ALA A 285 -15.83 4.59 -13.69
N SER A 286 -15.33 3.41 -14.03
CA SER A 286 -15.89 2.14 -13.54
C SER A 286 -15.48 1.82 -12.09
N CYS A 287 -14.55 2.59 -11.50
CA CYS A 287 -14.05 2.42 -10.15
C CYS A 287 -14.81 3.28 -9.11
N ASP A 288 -16.05 3.68 -9.39
CA ASP A 288 -16.85 4.49 -8.45
C ASP A 288 -17.45 3.60 -7.35
N THR A 289 -16.64 3.31 -6.33
CA THR A 289 -17.05 2.54 -5.15
C THR A 289 -17.96 3.32 -4.21
N PHE A 290 -18.05 4.65 -4.37
CA PHE A 290 -18.81 5.52 -3.46
C PHE A 290 -20.28 5.63 -3.83
N ARG A 291 -20.62 5.46 -5.12
CA ARG A 291 -22.01 5.48 -5.61
C ARG A 291 -22.65 4.11 -5.68
N ASN A 292 -21.84 3.05 -5.71
CA ASN A 292 -22.40 1.70 -5.72
C ASN A 292 -22.94 1.30 -4.34
N GLU A 293 -24.22 0.91 -4.28
CA GLU A 293 -24.83 0.37 -3.06
C GLU A 293 -24.27 -0.99 -2.69
N GLN A 294 -23.92 -1.81 -3.69
CA GLN A 294 -23.28 -3.12 -3.51
C GLN A 294 -21.78 -3.03 -3.84
N LEU A 295 -20.94 -3.21 -2.84
CA LEU A 295 -19.49 -3.31 -2.95
C LEU A 295 -19.03 -4.69 -3.37
#